data_bf7c469c7e9495ecb2716d4d9de3e23a
#
_entry.id   bf7c469c7e9495ecb2716d4d9de3e23a
#
_cell.length_a   1.000
_cell.length_b   1.000
_cell.length_c   1.000
_cell.angle_alpha   90.00
_cell.angle_beta   90.00
_cell.angle_gamma   90.00
#
_symmetry.space_group_name_H-M   'P 1'
#
loop_
_entity.id
_entity.type
_entity.pdbx_description
1 polymer ?
#
loop_
_entity_poly.entity_id
_entity_poly.type
_entity_poly.pdbx_seq_one_letter_code
_entity_poly.pdbx_strand_id
1 'polypeptide(L)'
;MPSNDLIVQYGKWFEEHLQNLDTGSDKKFDLLIPRHDLYKLDHSSLLGHKTSYLWRFRPSALVIEIDKKTSSSSFHVLLGVSNAIALKDVGELNCYTRIMGAKSGCLISPKGVSNQVRLVQAKSSIRNLLFGSGNVPSRFLVQWDTKNQTVIQDSVIPIETEL
;
A
#
# COMPACT_ATOMS: atom_id res chain seq x y z
N MET A 1 15.85 -0.22 5.47
CA MET A 1 14.85 0.82 5.20
C MET A 1 15.28 1.66 4.01
N PRO A 2 14.43 1.97 3.07
CA PRO A 2 14.72 2.95 2.03
C PRO A 2 15.02 4.32 2.63
N SER A 3 15.79 5.15 1.90
CA SER A 3 16.04 6.54 2.32
C SER A 3 14.74 7.36 2.34
N ASN A 4 14.73 8.44 3.12
CA ASN A 4 13.55 9.31 3.19
C ASN A 4 13.17 9.88 1.82
N ASP A 5 14.17 10.26 1.00
CA ASP A 5 13.92 10.80 -0.34
C ASP A 5 13.26 9.76 -1.25
N LEU A 6 13.70 8.52 -1.15
CA LEU A 6 13.12 7.41 -1.91
C LEU A 6 11.68 7.11 -1.48
N ILE A 7 11.41 7.15 -0.18
CA ILE A 7 10.04 6.99 0.36
C ILE A 7 9.12 8.10 -0.15
N VAL A 8 9.58 9.35 -0.22
CA VAL A 8 8.80 10.46 -0.77
C VAL A 8 8.48 10.21 -2.25
N GLN A 9 9.45 9.75 -3.04
CA GLN A 9 9.23 9.39 -4.44
C GLN A 9 8.20 8.26 -4.59
N TYR A 10 8.31 7.22 -3.77
CA TYR A 10 7.34 6.11 -3.75
C TYR A 10 5.93 6.60 -3.39
N GLY A 11 5.83 7.45 -2.40
CA GLY A 11 4.55 8.00 -1.95
C GLY A 11 3.87 8.83 -3.02
N LYS A 12 4.61 9.69 -3.71
CA LYS A 12 4.11 10.50 -4.82
C LYS A 12 3.61 9.64 -5.98
N TRP A 13 4.40 8.64 -6.37
CA TRP A 13 3.98 7.71 -7.40
C TRP A 13 2.68 6.99 -7.01
N PHE A 14 2.60 6.53 -5.78
CA PHE A 14 1.43 5.80 -5.27
C PHE A 14 0.17 6.67 -5.27
N GLU A 15 0.29 7.90 -4.80
CA GLU A 15 -0.81 8.88 -4.84
C GLU A 15 -1.29 9.12 -6.27
N GLU A 16 -0.37 9.38 -7.21
CA GLU A 16 -0.70 9.58 -8.62
C GLU A 16 -1.35 8.33 -9.24
N HIS A 17 -0.84 7.15 -8.91
CA HIS A 17 -1.41 5.89 -9.38
C HIS A 17 -2.87 5.73 -8.92
N LEU A 18 -3.15 6.02 -7.66
CA LEU A 18 -4.51 5.96 -7.12
C LEU A 18 -5.43 7.00 -7.74
N GLN A 19 -4.94 8.21 -7.97
CA GLN A 19 -5.68 9.27 -8.65
C GLN A 19 -6.05 8.86 -10.08
N ASN A 20 -5.12 8.23 -10.80
CA ASN A 20 -5.33 7.79 -12.18
C ASN A 20 -6.32 6.62 -12.30
N LEU A 21 -6.44 5.79 -11.27
CA LEU A 21 -7.44 4.73 -11.21
C LEU A 21 -8.86 5.26 -11.03
N ASP A 22 -9.00 6.45 -10.47
CA ASP A 22 -10.27 7.05 -10.11
C ASP A 22 -10.53 8.32 -10.93
N THR A 23 -10.72 8.12 -12.24
CA THR A 23 -10.99 9.21 -13.18
C THR A 23 -12.42 9.73 -13.05
N GLY A 24 -12.59 10.97 -12.65
CA GLY A 24 -13.86 11.69 -12.65
C GLY A 24 -14.61 11.67 -11.32
N SER A 25 -13.97 11.41 -10.22
CA SER A 25 -14.63 11.37 -8.93
C SER A 25 -14.45 12.65 -8.12
N ASP A 26 -15.39 12.84 -7.18
CA ASP A 26 -15.35 13.88 -6.16
C ASP A 26 -14.45 13.48 -4.97
N LYS A 27 -13.30 12.86 -5.26
CA LYS A 27 -12.36 12.38 -4.24
C LYS A 27 -11.13 13.24 -4.17
N LYS A 28 -10.65 13.44 -2.97
CA LYS A 28 -9.37 14.08 -2.67
C LYS A 28 -8.41 13.04 -2.11
N PHE A 29 -7.15 13.10 -2.52
CA PHE A 29 -6.09 12.22 -2.03
C PHE A 29 -5.05 13.05 -1.30
N ASP A 30 -4.75 12.67 -0.06
CA ASP A 30 -3.70 13.28 0.76
C ASP A 30 -2.61 12.26 1.02
N LEU A 31 -1.38 12.61 0.65
CA LEU A 31 -0.18 11.81 0.94
C LEU A 31 0.35 12.18 2.33
N LEU A 32 0.56 11.17 3.15
CA LEU A 32 1.16 11.30 4.46
C LEU A 32 2.39 10.39 4.57
N ILE A 33 3.53 10.98 4.92
CA ILE A 33 4.76 10.23 5.23
C ILE A 33 4.90 10.19 6.76
N PRO A 34 4.54 9.09 7.43
CA PRO A 34 4.54 9.04 8.89
C PRO A 34 5.97 9.09 9.45
N ARG A 35 6.17 9.92 10.45
CA ARG A 35 7.42 9.97 11.24
C ARG A 35 7.32 9.19 12.55
N HIS A 36 6.09 8.85 12.94
CA HIS A 36 5.75 8.11 14.15
C HIS A 36 4.66 7.09 13.84
N ASP A 37 4.39 6.19 14.77
CA ASP A 37 3.26 5.29 14.67
C ASP A 37 1.97 6.05 14.39
N LEU A 38 1.08 5.46 13.60
CA LEU A 38 -0.12 6.14 13.10
C LEU A 38 -1.02 6.67 14.21
N TYR A 39 -1.10 5.97 15.35
CA TYR A 39 -1.95 6.41 16.48
C TYR A 39 -1.50 7.74 17.11
N LYS A 40 -0.26 8.16 16.85
CA LYS A 40 0.31 9.43 17.35
C LYS A 40 0.17 10.59 16.36
N LEU A 41 -0.33 10.34 15.16
CA LEU A 41 -0.38 11.36 14.13
C LEU A 41 -1.59 12.26 14.31
N ASP A 42 -1.34 13.57 14.21
CA ASP A 42 -2.37 14.60 14.25
C ASP A 42 -2.92 14.85 12.84
N HIS A 43 -3.84 14.00 12.41
CA HIS A 43 -4.56 14.14 11.15
C HIS A 43 -6.03 13.88 11.37
N SER A 44 -6.91 14.76 10.86
CA SER A 44 -8.35 14.70 11.11
C SER A 44 -9.00 13.38 10.70
N SER A 45 -8.53 12.77 9.60
CA SER A 45 -9.04 11.47 9.13
C SER A 45 -8.59 10.28 9.99
N LEU A 46 -7.52 10.43 10.76
CA LEU A 46 -6.99 9.41 11.67
C LEU A 46 -7.53 9.58 13.09
N LEU A 47 -7.69 10.84 13.52
CA LEU A 47 -8.27 11.16 14.82
C LEU A 47 -9.74 10.78 14.84
N GLY A 48 -10.14 10.05 15.86
CA GLY A 48 -11.53 9.62 16.03
C GLY A 48 -11.93 8.37 15.25
N HIS A 49 -11.04 7.77 14.48
CA HIS A 49 -11.30 6.44 13.92
C HIS A 49 -11.43 5.41 15.05
N LYS A 50 -12.48 4.59 15.01
CA LYS A 50 -12.82 3.67 16.10
C LYS A 50 -11.68 2.75 16.54
N THR A 51 -10.80 2.36 15.63
CA THR A 51 -9.69 1.44 15.89
C THR A 51 -8.33 2.11 15.87
N SER A 52 -8.25 3.44 15.80
CA SER A 52 -6.99 4.17 15.68
C SER A 52 -6.01 3.90 16.84
N TYR A 53 -6.50 3.60 18.03
CA TYR A 53 -5.66 3.24 19.17
C TYR A 53 -4.86 1.92 18.97
N LEU A 54 -5.27 1.09 18.01
CA LEU A 54 -4.59 -0.14 17.63
C LEU A 54 -3.47 0.09 16.60
N TRP A 55 -3.41 1.28 16.00
CA TRP A 55 -2.50 1.58 14.90
C TRP A 55 -1.07 1.91 15.40
N ARG A 56 -0.50 0.97 16.13
CA ARG A 56 0.84 1.06 16.70
C ARG A 56 1.90 0.55 15.72
N PHE A 57 1.83 1.05 14.50
CA PHE A 57 2.77 0.73 13.42
C PHE A 57 2.98 1.96 12.53
N ARG A 58 4.05 1.94 11.77
CA ARG A 58 4.42 3.04 10.90
C ARG A 58 4.65 2.52 9.49
N PRO A 59 3.70 2.64 8.56
CA PRO A 59 3.93 2.36 7.15
C PRO A 59 4.92 3.38 6.55
N SER A 60 5.51 3.06 5.40
CA SER A 60 6.39 3.99 4.70
C SER A 60 5.64 5.23 4.21
N ALA A 61 4.44 5.03 3.70
CA ALA A 61 3.52 6.11 3.33
C ALA A 61 2.08 5.67 3.51
N LEU A 62 1.22 6.64 3.68
CA LEU A 62 -0.23 6.48 3.75
C LEU A 62 -0.87 7.46 2.78
N VAL A 63 -1.76 6.99 1.93
CA VAL A 63 -2.62 7.86 1.12
C VAL A 63 -4.03 7.81 1.69
N ILE A 64 -4.56 8.98 2.01
CA ILE A 64 -5.91 9.12 2.55
C ILE A 64 -6.81 9.60 1.42
N GLU A 65 -7.80 8.79 1.08
CA GLU A 65 -8.82 9.11 0.08
C GLU A 65 -10.04 9.68 0.80
N ILE A 66 -10.40 10.91 0.50
CA ILE A 66 -11.52 11.59 1.11
C ILE A 66 -12.61 11.79 0.05
N ASP A 67 -13.80 11.26 0.31
CA ASP A 67 -14.98 11.52 -0.50
C ASP A 67 -15.53 12.91 -0.15
N LYS A 68 -15.54 13.82 -1.13
CA LYS A 68 -15.99 15.21 -0.92
C LYS A 68 -17.48 15.32 -0.65
N LYS A 69 -18.29 14.36 -1.08
CA LYS A 69 -19.74 14.36 -0.89
C LYS A 69 -20.13 13.86 0.49
N THR A 70 -19.51 12.78 0.97
CA THR A 70 -19.87 12.13 2.23
C THR A 70 -18.92 12.47 3.36
N SER A 71 -17.76 13.09 3.05
CA SER A 71 -16.66 13.32 3.99
C SER A 71 -16.08 12.05 4.60
N SER A 72 -16.38 10.88 4.02
CA SER A 72 -15.82 9.60 4.46
C SER A 72 -14.38 9.44 3.97
N SER A 73 -13.56 8.77 4.78
CA SER A 73 -12.16 8.52 4.48
C SER A 73 -11.91 7.04 4.24
N SER A 74 -11.04 6.75 3.27
CA SER A 74 -10.47 5.43 3.02
C SER A 74 -8.96 5.52 3.05
N PHE A 75 -8.28 4.43 3.40
CA PHE A 75 -6.83 4.39 3.55
C PHE A 75 -6.20 3.46 2.54
N HIS A 76 -5.01 3.85 2.06
CA HIS A 76 -4.16 3.08 1.18
C HIS A 76 -2.76 3.05 1.78
N VAL A 77 -2.19 1.86 1.97
CA VAL A 77 -0.93 1.66 2.70
C VAL A 77 0.20 1.35 1.73
N LEU A 78 1.33 2.00 1.90
CA LEU A 78 2.56 1.74 1.15
C LEU A 78 3.67 1.29 2.10
N LEU A 79 4.33 0.19 1.75
CA LEU A 79 5.56 -0.27 2.39
C LEU A 79 6.70 -0.30 1.38
N GLY A 80 7.76 0.46 1.64
CA GLY A 80 9.00 0.42 0.88
C GLY A 80 9.96 -0.61 1.47
N VAL A 81 10.55 -1.44 0.61
CA VAL A 81 11.48 -2.50 0.97
C VAL A 81 12.80 -2.29 0.25
N SER A 82 13.94 -2.37 0.97
CA SER A 82 15.27 -2.19 0.38
C SER A 82 15.77 -3.42 -0.37
N ASN A 83 15.41 -4.60 0.11
CA ASN A 83 15.73 -5.89 -0.53
C ASN A 83 14.57 -6.35 -1.42
N ALA A 84 14.72 -7.49 -2.08
CA ALA A 84 13.61 -8.10 -2.80
C ALA A 84 12.43 -8.38 -1.83
N ILE A 85 11.22 -8.11 -2.29
CA ILE A 85 10.00 -8.31 -1.50
C ILE A 85 9.88 -9.79 -1.10
N ALA A 86 9.85 -10.05 0.21
CA ALA A 86 9.76 -11.39 0.77
C ALA A 86 8.36 -11.67 1.31
N LEU A 87 8.08 -12.92 1.65
CA LEU A 87 6.78 -13.31 2.23
C LEU A 87 6.48 -12.58 3.54
N LYS A 88 7.50 -12.30 4.35
CA LYS A 88 7.34 -11.51 5.59
C LYS A 88 6.80 -10.11 5.31
N ASP A 89 7.25 -9.48 4.22
CA ASP A 89 6.80 -8.14 3.82
C ASP A 89 5.33 -8.18 3.39
N VAL A 90 4.94 -9.20 2.65
CA VAL A 90 3.54 -9.44 2.28
C VAL A 90 2.67 -9.64 3.53
N GLY A 91 3.14 -10.42 4.49
CA GLY A 91 2.45 -10.64 5.76
C GLY A 91 2.28 -9.35 6.56
N GLU A 92 3.31 -8.51 6.60
CA GLU A 92 3.26 -7.20 7.25
C GLU A 92 2.23 -6.27 6.59
N LEU A 93 2.25 -6.16 5.26
CA LEU A 93 1.26 -5.39 4.52
C LEU A 93 -0.16 -5.89 4.77
N ASN A 94 -0.36 -7.20 4.77
CA ASN A 94 -1.66 -7.82 5.07
C ASN A 94 -2.16 -7.44 6.46
N CYS A 95 -1.27 -7.47 7.44
CA CYS A 95 -1.59 -7.12 8.81
C CYS A 95 -2.03 -5.65 8.90
N TYR A 96 -1.27 -4.74 8.34
CA TYR A 96 -1.58 -3.30 8.39
C TYR A 96 -2.87 -2.96 7.66
N THR A 97 -3.06 -3.49 6.46
CA THR A 97 -4.28 -3.23 5.69
C THR A 97 -5.53 -3.74 6.39
N ARG A 98 -5.45 -4.89 7.04
CA ARG A 98 -6.59 -5.46 7.79
C ARG A 98 -6.90 -4.69 9.07
N ILE A 99 -5.89 -4.33 9.85
CA ILE A 99 -6.07 -3.57 11.09
C ILE A 99 -6.70 -2.20 10.78
N MET A 100 -6.27 -1.55 9.72
CA MET A 100 -6.81 -0.24 9.31
C MET A 100 -8.14 -0.32 8.56
N GLY A 101 -8.52 -1.48 8.06
CA GLY A 101 -9.60 -1.58 7.08
C GLY A 101 -9.24 -0.84 5.79
N ALA A 102 -7.97 -0.89 5.39
CA ALA A 102 -7.48 -0.16 4.23
C ALA A 102 -8.08 -0.69 2.92
N LYS A 103 -8.34 0.20 1.99
CA LYS A 103 -8.91 -0.11 0.68
C LYS A 103 -7.90 -0.78 -0.24
N SER A 104 -6.62 -0.44 -0.10
CA SER A 104 -5.54 -1.08 -0.84
C SER A 104 -4.20 -1.02 -0.11
N GLY A 105 -3.25 -1.80 -0.59
CA GLY A 105 -1.87 -1.81 -0.10
C GLY A 105 -0.88 -2.09 -1.21
N CYS A 106 0.29 -1.48 -1.11
CA CYS A 106 1.38 -1.63 -2.07
C CYS A 106 2.70 -1.94 -1.37
N LEU A 107 3.43 -2.91 -1.90
CA LEU A 107 4.84 -3.15 -1.59
C LEU A 107 5.69 -2.71 -2.77
N ILE A 108 6.73 -1.92 -2.52
CA ILE A 108 7.61 -1.40 -3.54
C ILE A 108 9.08 -1.66 -3.18
N SER A 109 9.85 -2.15 -4.14
CA SER A 109 11.28 -2.44 -3.96
C SER A 109 12.06 -2.20 -5.25
N PRO A 110 13.28 -1.64 -5.18
CA PRO A 110 14.14 -1.53 -6.34
C PRO A 110 14.67 -2.89 -6.82
N LYS A 111 14.60 -3.92 -5.99
CA LYS A 111 15.04 -5.29 -6.33
C LYS A 111 13.90 -6.22 -6.74
N GLY A 112 12.68 -5.70 -6.82
CA GLY A 112 11.52 -6.48 -7.23
C GLY A 112 11.09 -7.51 -6.19
N VAL A 113 10.60 -8.64 -6.66
CA VAL A 113 9.96 -9.69 -5.85
C VAL A 113 10.90 -10.90 -5.73
N SER A 114 10.99 -11.49 -4.54
CA SER A 114 11.79 -12.69 -4.31
C SER A 114 11.23 -13.91 -5.06
N ASN A 115 12.09 -14.90 -5.33
CA ASN A 115 11.68 -16.15 -5.98
C ASN A 115 10.62 -16.89 -5.16
N GLN A 116 10.70 -16.84 -3.84
CA GLN A 116 9.73 -17.49 -2.96
C GLN A 116 8.34 -16.89 -3.15
N VAL A 117 8.23 -15.56 -3.21
CA VAL A 117 6.95 -14.88 -3.46
C VAL A 117 6.42 -15.23 -4.84
N ARG A 118 7.27 -15.29 -5.86
CA ARG A 118 6.87 -15.69 -7.22
C ARG A 118 6.31 -17.10 -7.26
N LEU A 119 6.95 -18.04 -6.55
CA LEU A 119 6.49 -19.43 -6.48
C LEU A 119 5.14 -19.54 -5.77
N VAL A 120 4.94 -18.81 -4.70
CA VAL A 120 3.67 -18.78 -3.97
C VAL A 120 2.57 -18.16 -4.84
N GLN A 121 2.87 -17.09 -5.55
CA GLN A 121 1.92 -16.43 -6.43
C GLN A 121 1.46 -17.35 -7.57
N ALA A 122 2.35 -18.20 -8.09
CA ALA A 122 2.02 -19.15 -9.15
C ALA A 122 1.05 -20.26 -8.70
N LYS A 123 0.93 -20.51 -7.39
CA LYS A 123 0.00 -21.49 -6.82
C LYS A 123 -1.29 -20.81 -6.36
N SER A 124 -2.35 -20.96 -7.13
CA SER A 124 -3.63 -20.28 -6.86
C SER A 124 -4.21 -20.51 -5.45
N SER A 125 -4.09 -21.72 -4.91
CA SER A 125 -4.60 -22.04 -3.57
C SER A 125 -3.88 -21.28 -2.44
N ILE A 126 -2.56 -21.10 -2.57
CA ILE A 126 -1.76 -20.36 -1.58
C ILE A 126 -1.85 -18.86 -1.85
N ARG A 127 -1.97 -18.47 -3.11
CA ARG A 127 -2.15 -17.07 -3.50
C ARG A 127 -3.33 -16.44 -2.80
N ASN A 128 -4.49 -17.08 -2.81
CA ASN A 128 -5.69 -16.57 -2.15
C ASN A 128 -5.52 -16.43 -0.63
N LEU A 129 -4.75 -17.31 -0.03
CA LEU A 129 -4.46 -17.27 1.41
C LEU A 129 -3.60 -16.05 1.78
N LEU A 130 -2.56 -15.75 1.00
CA LEU A 130 -1.60 -14.69 1.28
C LEU A 130 -2.08 -13.32 0.77
N PHE A 131 -2.71 -13.30 -0.38
CA PHE A 131 -3.11 -12.09 -1.07
C PHE A 131 -4.60 -11.77 -0.92
N GLY A 132 -5.36 -12.70 -0.38
CA GLY A 132 -6.79 -12.56 -0.18
C GLY A 132 -7.61 -12.78 -1.46
N SER A 133 -8.88 -12.98 -1.26
CA SER A 133 -9.88 -13.14 -2.33
C SER A 133 -11.15 -12.41 -1.94
N GLY A 134 -11.91 -11.93 -2.91
CA GLY A 134 -13.21 -11.30 -2.67
C GLY A 134 -13.11 -9.96 -1.92
N ASN A 135 -13.67 -9.88 -0.73
CA ASN A 135 -13.80 -8.65 0.06
C ASN A 135 -12.50 -8.19 0.75
N VAL A 136 -11.34 -8.69 0.36
CA VAL A 136 -10.05 -8.31 0.94
C VAL A 136 -9.51 -7.07 0.20
N PRO A 137 -8.82 -6.15 0.91
CA PRO A 137 -8.20 -4.99 0.27
C PRO A 137 -7.32 -5.35 -0.92
N SER A 138 -7.44 -4.62 -2.01
CA SER A 138 -6.57 -4.76 -3.18
C SER A 138 -5.11 -4.57 -2.79
N ARG A 139 -4.27 -5.50 -3.17
CA ARG A 139 -2.83 -5.46 -2.88
C ARG A 139 -2.04 -5.67 -4.14
N PHE A 140 -0.89 -5.02 -4.23
CA PHE A 140 -0.01 -5.18 -5.38
C PHE A 140 1.46 -4.97 -5.00
N LEU A 141 2.32 -5.60 -5.77
CA LEU A 141 3.77 -5.58 -5.61
C LEU A 141 4.36 -4.93 -6.85
N VAL A 142 5.31 -4.03 -6.67
CA VAL A 142 5.94 -3.32 -7.78
C VAL A 142 7.45 -3.24 -7.62
N GLN A 143 8.14 -3.18 -8.75
CA GLN A 143 9.57 -2.90 -8.78
C GLN A 143 9.82 -1.45 -9.17
N TRP A 144 10.68 -0.78 -8.42
CA TRP A 144 11.10 0.58 -8.68
C TRP A 144 12.33 0.62 -9.59
N ASP A 145 12.28 1.43 -10.61
CA ASP A 145 13.42 1.79 -11.43
C ASP A 145 14.11 3.03 -10.84
N THR A 146 15.23 2.81 -10.15
CA THR A 146 15.97 3.88 -9.48
C THR A 146 16.54 4.89 -10.48
N LYS A 147 16.92 4.43 -11.68
CA LYS A 147 17.51 5.29 -12.71
C LYS A 147 16.48 6.26 -13.29
N ASN A 148 15.29 5.77 -13.60
CA ASN A 148 14.21 6.55 -14.22
C ASN A 148 13.23 7.13 -13.19
N GLN A 149 13.40 6.82 -11.91
CA GLN A 149 12.56 7.28 -10.81
C GLN A 149 11.08 7.00 -11.02
N THR A 150 10.77 5.80 -11.46
CA THR A 150 9.40 5.35 -11.73
C THR A 150 9.26 3.85 -11.50
N VAL A 151 8.03 3.36 -11.51
CA VAL A 151 7.73 1.92 -11.43
C VAL A 151 7.93 1.28 -12.80
N ILE A 152 8.55 0.11 -12.80
CA ILE A 152 8.65 -0.73 -13.99
C ILE A 152 7.27 -1.31 -14.27
N GLN A 153 6.64 -0.94 -15.38
CA GLN A 153 5.26 -1.28 -15.70
C GLN A 153 4.99 -2.79 -15.71
N ASP A 154 5.88 -3.56 -16.31
CA ASP A 154 5.75 -5.02 -16.41
C ASP A 154 5.99 -5.74 -15.06
N SER A 155 6.45 -5.01 -14.05
CA SER A 155 6.70 -5.55 -12.71
C SER A 155 5.47 -5.51 -11.80
N VAL A 156 4.43 -4.79 -12.18
CA VAL A 156 3.21 -4.69 -11.38
C VAL A 156 2.55 -6.05 -11.31
N ILE A 157 2.52 -6.61 -10.10
CA ILE A 157 1.85 -7.87 -9.82
C ILE A 157 0.55 -7.52 -9.08
N PRO A 158 -0.57 -7.45 -9.79
CA PRO A 158 -1.85 -7.31 -9.11
C PRO A 158 -2.13 -8.58 -8.33
N ILE A 159 -2.55 -8.39 -7.12
CA ILE A 159 -2.90 -9.49 -6.23
C ILE A 159 -4.41 -9.75 -6.31
N GLU A 160 -5.05 -9.18 -7.30
CA GLU A 160 -6.45 -9.46 -7.58
C GLU A 160 -6.57 -10.77 -8.34
N THR A 161 -7.31 -11.69 -7.75
CA THR A 161 -7.88 -12.78 -8.50
C THR A 161 -8.92 -12.18 -9.43
N GLU A 162 -8.66 -12.17 -10.71
CA GLU A 162 -9.74 -12.08 -11.68
C GLU A 162 -10.71 -13.24 -11.39
N LEU A 163 -11.89 -12.87 -11.03
CA LEU A 163 -12.99 -13.81 -10.96
C LEU A 163 -13.37 -14.22 -12.40
#